data_ce3ce8a3abef977185eeb3eaecf858f9
#
_entry.id   ce3ce8a3abef977185eeb3eaecf858f9
#
_cell.length_a   1.000
_cell.length_b   1.000
_cell.length_c   1.000
_cell.angle_alpha   90.00
_cell.angle_beta   90.00
_cell.angle_gamma   90.00
#
_symmetry.space_group_name_H-M   'P 1'
#
loop_
_entity.id
_entity.type
_entity.pdbx_description
1 polymer ?
#
loop_
_entity_poly.entity_id
_entity_poly.type
_entity_poly.pdbx_seq_one_letter_code
_entity_poly.pdbx_strand_id
1 'polypeptide(L)'
;MDKFIGLDIHSATFTLAVVDGHGDLVGHTERKTSEKNLIEVVSSIEGRKGLSVEEGPLAQWVKLTLERYVEDFEICDPKENRWISDAGYNDDLTGAEKLVQLYRGGYTKAIEHPDRDGMALRRTFLHYRDLSKQ
;
A
#
# COMPACT_ATOMS: atom_id res chain seq x y z
N MET A 1 -7.00 -10.70 -9.00
CA MET A 1 -6.75 -9.27 -8.77
C MET A 1 -6.43 -8.62 -10.09
N ASP A 2 -7.10 -7.52 -10.38
CA ASP A 2 -6.89 -6.86 -11.66
C ASP A 2 -5.76 -5.86 -11.67
N LYS A 3 -5.55 -5.21 -10.56
CA LYS A 3 -4.50 -4.22 -10.46
C LYS A 3 -3.74 -4.36 -9.16
N PHE A 4 -2.46 -4.03 -9.22
CA PHE A 4 -1.62 -4.04 -8.02
C PHE A 4 -1.05 -2.64 -7.87
N ILE A 5 -1.06 -2.12 -6.67
CA ILE A 5 -0.64 -0.75 -6.39
C ILE A 5 0.52 -0.77 -5.40
N GLY A 6 1.57 -0.05 -5.74
CA GLY A 6 2.69 0.15 -4.84
C GLY A 6 2.68 1.60 -4.42
N LEU A 7 2.71 1.86 -3.13
CA LEU A 7 2.65 3.21 -2.61
C LEU A 7 3.91 3.54 -1.85
N ASP A 8 4.60 4.59 -2.30
CA ASP A 8 5.79 5.10 -1.66
C ASP A 8 5.34 6.41 -1.01
N ILE A 9 5.18 6.43 0.31
CA ILE A 9 4.59 7.56 1.00
C ILE A 9 5.57 8.32 1.86
N HIS A 10 5.54 9.64 1.73
CA HIS A 10 6.35 10.52 2.54
C HIS A 10 5.44 11.62 3.07
N SER A 11 5.90 12.38 4.03
CA SER A 11 5.05 13.37 4.65
C SER A 11 4.62 14.47 3.67
N ALA A 12 5.45 14.78 2.72
CA ALA A 12 5.11 15.86 1.77
C ALA A 12 4.41 15.37 0.52
N THR A 13 4.88 14.28 -0.07
CA THR A 13 4.29 13.76 -1.30
C THR A 13 4.27 12.26 -1.26
N PHE A 14 3.46 11.67 -2.13
CA PHE A 14 3.47 10.22 -2.27
C PHE A 14 3.55 9.91 -3.76
N THR A 15 4.10 8.74 -4.06
CA THR A 15 4.17 8.24 -5.42
C THR A 15 3.47 6.91 -5.46
N LEU A 16 2.63 6.72 -6.44
CA LEU A 16 1.84 5.51 -6.54
C LEU A 16 2.04 4.91 -7.93
N ALA A 17 2.37 3.64 -7.98
CA ALA A 17 2.57 2.94 -9.23
C ALA A 17 1.56 1.82 -9.31
N VAL A 18 0.98 1.60 -10.49
CA VAL A 18 -0.03 0.59 -10.67
C VAL A 18 0.38 -0.32 -11.82
N VAL A 19 0.31 -1.62 -11.58
CA VAL A 19 0.54 -2.58 -12.66
C VAL A 19 -0.69 -3.45 -12.80
N ASP A 20 -0.89 -4.01 -13.98
CA ASP A 20 -2.01 -4.90 -14.21
C ASP A 20 -1.61 -6.33 -13.86
N GLY A 21 -2.47 -7.28 -14.16
CA GLY A 21 -2.22 -8.67 -13.82
C GLY A 21 -1.04 -9.28 -14.56
N HIS A 22 -0.62 -8.66 -15.65
CA HIS A 22 0.51 -9.15 -16.42
C HIS A 22 1.81 -8.48 -15.98
N GLY A 23 1.75 -7.53 -15.08
CA GLY A 23 2.93 -6.83 -14.60
C GLY A 23 3.27 -5.58 -15.40
N ASP A 24 2.41 -5.19 -16.32
CA ASP A 24 2.67 -3.99 -17.11
C ASP A 24 2.26 -2.76 -16.34
N LEU A 25 3.09 -1.75 -16.35
CA LEU A 25 2.82 -0.51 -15.65
C LEU A 25 1.71 0.22 -16.36
N VAL A 26 0.60 0.44 -15.69
CA VAL A 26 -0.54 1.12 -16.27
C VAL A 26 -0.84 2.45 -15.61
N GLY A 27 -0.13 2.81 -14.58
CA GLY A 27 -0.34 4.10 -13.94
C GLY A 27 0.83 4.49 -13.06
N HIS A 28 1.07 5.79 -12.95
CA HIS A 28 2.13 6.32 -12.12
C HIS A 28 1.73 7.73 -11.77
N THR A 29 1.63 8.03 -10.49
CA THR A 29 1.14 9.32 -10.04
C THR A 29 1.93 9.81 -8.85
N GLU A 30 2.20 11.09 -8.80
CA GLU A 30 2.83 11.70 -7.65
C GLU A 30 1.96 12.87 -7.24
N ARG A 31 1.57 12.94 -6.00
CA ARG A 31 0.70 14.00 -5.49
C ARG A 31 1.09 14.37 -4.07
N LYS A 32 0.57 15.48 -3.58
CA LYS A 32 0.83 15.89 -2.22
C LYS A 32 0.13 14.92 -1.30
N THR A 33 0.76 14.61 -0.18
CA THR A 33 0.22 13.64 0.75
C THR A 33 -0.95 14.25 1.52
N SER A 34 -2.11 13.68 1.31
CA SER A 34 -3.31 14.03 2.05
C SER A 34 -4.29 12.89 1.90
N GLU A 35 -5.20 12.80 2.83
CA GLU A 35 -6.22 11.76 2.81
C GLU A 35 -7.02 11.89 1.54
N LYS A 36 -7.41 13.09 1.21
CA LYS A 36 -8.20 13.34 0.02
C LYS A 36 -7.50 12.87 -1.24
N ASN A 37 -6.24 13.21 -1.40
CA ASN A 37 -5.50 12.83 -2.59
C ASN A 37 -5.30 11.32 -2.69
N LEU A 38 -5.04 10.67 -1.57
CA LEU A 38 -4.87 9.22 -1.57
C LEU A 38 -6.17 8.55 -2.01
N ILE A 39 -7.27 8.97 -1.44
CA ILE A 39 -8.55 8.37 -1.77
C ILE A 39 -8.93 8.65 -3.22
N GLU A 40 -8.71 9.84 -3.69
CA GLU A 40 -9.00 10.17 -5.06
C GLU A 40 -8.26 9.29 -6.04
N VAL A 41 -6.97 9.15 -5.85
CA VAL A 41 -6.16 8.38 -6.76
C VAL A 41 -6.54 6.91 -6.73
N VAL A 42 -6.65 6.35 -5.54
CA VAL A 42 -6.94 4.92 -5.42
C VAL A 42 -8.34 4.61 -5.93
N SER A 43 -9.30 5.48 -5.63
CA SER A 43 -10.67 5.25 -6.07
C SER A 43 -10.81 5.33 -7.58
N SER A 44 -9.92 6.05 -8.24
CA SER A 44 -10.00 6.19 -9.68
C SER A 44 -9.50 4.97 -10.42
N ILE A 45 -8.82 4.07 -9.73
CA ILE A 45 -8.28 2.87 -10.37
C ILE A 45 -9.39 1.84 -10.42
N GLU A 46 -9.73 1.38 -11.62
CA GLU A 46 -10.80 0.43 -11.78
C GLU A 46 -10.39 -1.01 -11.56
N GLY A 47 -11.34 -1.84 -11.21
CA GLY A 47 -11.09 -3.25 -11.04
C GLY A 47 -10.77 -3.63 -9.61
N ARG A 48 -10.58 -4.90 -9.39
CA ARG A 48 -10.21 -5.39 -8.07
C ARG A 48 -8.75 -5.08 -7.88
N LYS A 49 -8.41 -4.49 -6.77
CA LYS A 49 -7.05 -4.03 -6.57
C LYS A 49 -6.47 -4.35 -5.21
N GLY A 50 -5.19 -4.55 -5.20
CA GLY A 50 -4.45 -4.74 -3.96
C GLY A 50 -3.43 -3.64 -3.83
N LEU A 51 -3.05 -3.30 -2.62
CA LEU A 51 -2.10 -2.23 -2.36
C LEU A 51 -1.08 -2.65 -1.33
N SER A 52 0.17 -2.34 -1.61
CA SER A 52 1.25 -2.60 -0.67
C SER A 52 1.95 -1.29 -0.35
N VAL A 53 2.25 -1.08 0.93
CA VAL A 53 3.00 0.08 1.38
C VAL A 53 4.05 -0.43 2.36
N GLU A 54 5.24 0.15 2.36
CA GLU A 54 6.27 -0.31 3.28
C GLU A 54 6.04 0.24 4.67
N GLU A 55 6.46 -0.53 5.66
CA GLU A 55 6.32 -0.14 7.04
C GLU A 55 7.08 1.16 7.28
N GLY A 56 6.49 2.06 8.00
CA GLY A 56 7.08 3.35 8.30
C GLY A 56 6.09 4.18 9.09
N PRO A 57 6.46 5.41 9.41
CA PRO A 57 5.63 6.26 10.28
C PRO A 57 4.22 6.49 9.76
N LEU A 58 4.04 6.48 8.48
CA LEU A 58 2.74 6.77 7.90
C LEU A 58 1.94 5.54 7.48
N ALA A 59 2.54 4.36 7.60
CA ALA A 59 1.90 3.14 7.09
C ALA A 59 0.54 2.86 7.73
N GLN A 60 0.44 3.03 9.03
CA GLN A 60 -0.81 2.74 9.70
C GLN A 60 -1.89 3.74 9.29
N TRP A 61 -1.51 4.97 9.11
CA TRP A 61 -2.44 6.00 8.69
C TRP A 61 -2.95 5.69 7.27
N VAL A 62 -2.05 5.22 6.41
CA VAL A 62 -2.42 4.85 5.05
C VAL A 62 -3.41 3.69 5.11
N LYS A 63 -3.17 2.73 5.99
CA LYS A 63 -4.05 1.58 6.12
C LYS A 63 -5.44 2.05 6.50
N LEU A 64 -5.53 2.91 7.51
CA LEU A 64 -6.81 3.39 7.97
C LEU A 64 -7.53 4.22 6.92
N THR A 65 -6.77 4.87 6.05
CA THR A 65 -7.34 5.72 5.03
C THR A 65 -7.82 4.91 3.82
N LEU A 66 -7.05 3.91 3.42
CA LEU A 66 -7.28 3.25 2.15
C LEU A 66 -7.79 1.81 2.19
N GLU A 67 -7.70 1.19 3.31
CA GLU A 67 -8.07 -0.22 3.43
C GLU A 67 -9.43 -0.57 2.84
N ARG A 68 -10.38 0.28 3.00
CA ARG A 68 -11.72 0.01 2.50
C ARG A 68 -11.88 0.20 1.00
N TYR A 69 -10.89 0.77 0.35
CA TYR A 69 -10.97 1.04 -1.07
C TYR A 69 -10.27 -0.02 -1.91
N VAL A 70 -9.69 -1.00 -1.29
CA VAL A 70 -8.96 -2.05 -2.01
C VAL A 70 -9.38 -3.42 -1.50
N GLU A 71 -9.17 -4.45 -2.28
CA GLU A 71 -9.53 -5.81 -1.89
C GLU A 71 -8.45 -6.44 -1.02
N ASP A 72 -7.21 -6.03 -1.19
CA ASP A 72 -6.11 -6.54 -0.39
C ASP A 72 -5.22 -5.37 0.00
N PHE A 73 -4.84 -5.30 1.26
CA PHE A 73 -3.97 -4.25 1.74
C PHE A 73 -2.89 -4.88 2.59
N GLU A 74 -1.63 -4.55 2.32
CA GLU A 74 -0.56 -5.06 3.16
C GLU A 74 0.43 -3.95 3.51
N ILE A 75 1.02 -4.06 4.69
CA ILE A 75 2.16 -3.24 5.07
C ILE A 75 3.30 -4.22 5.07
N CYS A 76 4.28 -4.00 4.23
CA CYS A 76 5.35 -4.97 4.08
C CYS A 76 6.67 -4.53 4.72
N ASP A 77 7.54 -5.49 4.91
CA ASP A 77 8.80 -5.27 5.58
C ASP A 77 9.82 -4.68 4.59
N PRO A 78 10.27 -3.45 4.81
CA PRO A 78 11.20 -2.83 3.87
C PRO A 78 12.54 -3.53 3.81
N LYS A 79 12.90 -4.26 4.84
CA LYS A 79 14.17 -4.94 4.86
C LYS A 79 14.18 -6.05 3.84
N GLU A 80 13.10 -6.80 3.78
CA GLU A 80 12.99 -7.90 2.83
C GLU A 80 13.00 -7.31 1.43
N ASN A 81 12.29 -6.23 1.23
CA ASN A 81 12.22 -5.60 -0.07
C ASN A 81 13.57 -5.09 -0.51
N ARG A 82 14.33 -4.50 0.42
CA ARG A 82 15.62 -3.96 0.09
C ARG A 82 16.59 -5.06 -0.28
N TRP A 83 16.53 -6.15 0.43
CA TRP A 83 17.43 -7.27 0.19
C TRP A 83 17.22 -7.79 -1.24
N ILE A 84 15.97 -7.98 -1.64
CA ILE A 84 15.67 -8.47 -2.95
C ILE A 84 16.10 -7.46 -4.02
N SER A 85 15.89 -6.21 -3.76
CA SER A 85 16.28 -5.16 -4.70
C SER A 85 17.78 -5.15 -4.88
N ASP A 86 18.51 -5.25 -3.78
CA ASP A 86 19.96 -5.20 -3.81
C ASP A 86 20.53 -6.38 -4.55
N ALA A 87 19.78 -7.44 -4.65
CA ALA A 87 20.25 -8.63 -5.31
C ALA A 87 20.17 -8.52 -6.83
N GLY A 88 20.14 -7.33 -7.32
CA GLY A 88 20.21 -7.15 -8.76
C GLY A 88 18.93 -6.73 -9.46
N TYR A 89 18.02 -6.20 -8.72
CA TYR A 89 16.80 -5.77 -9.33
C TYR A 89 17.07 -4.50 -10.15
N ASN A 90 16.16 -4.19 -11.03
CA ASN A 90 16.34 -3.07 -11.94
C ASN A 90 16.40 -1.73 -11.20
N ASP A 91 17.51 -1.04 -11.33
CA ASP A 91 17.72 0.22 -10.63
C ASP A 91 17.03 1.40 -11.27
N ASP A 92 16.51 1.23 -12.47
CA ASP A 92 15.87 2.34 -13.15
C ASP A 92 14.45 2.58 -12.63
N LEU A 93 13.93 1.68 -11.82
CA LEU A 93 12.57 1.82 -11.32
C LEU A 93 12.53 2.72 -10.10
N THR A 94 11.44 3.43 -9.93
CA THR A 94 11.25 4.25 -8.74
C THR A 94 10.91 3.33 -7.58
N GLY A 95 10.89 3.87 -6.39
CA GLY A 95 10.56 3.09 -5.20
C GLY A 95 9.19 2.45 -5.30
N ALA A 96 8.21 3.19 -5.80
CA ALA A 96 6.85 2.67 -5.92
C ALA A 96 6.80 1.57 -6.98
N GLU A 97 7.54 1.74 -8.06
CA GLU A 97 7.56 0.74 -9.13
C GLU A 97 8.23 -0.55 -8.67
N LYS A 98 9.30 -0.44 -7.90
CA LYS A 98 9.98 -1.63 -7.41
C LYS A 98 9.04 -2.34 -6.45
N LEU A 99 8.41 -1.61 -5.59
CA LEU A 99 7.52 -2.18 -4.60
C LEU A 99 6.36 -2.92 -5.26
N VAL A 100 5.74 -2.31 -6.25
CA VAL A 100 4.57 -2.92 -6.86
C VAL A 100 4.96 -4.20 -7.61
N GLN A 101 6.14 -4.24 -8.21
CA GLN A 101 6.56 -5.44 -8.89
C GLN A 101 6.83 -6.57 -7.90
N LEU A 102 7.41 -6.23 -6.76
CA LEU A 102 7.68 -7.23 -5.74
C LEU A 102 6.35 -7.72 -5.16
N TYR A 103 5.42 -6.82 -4.93
CA TYR A 103 4.13 -7.16 -4.35
C TYR A 103 3.37 -8.08 -5.31
N ARG A 104 3.30 -7.71 -6.57
CA ARG A 104 2.60 -8.51 -7.54
C ARG A 104 3.21 -9.90 -7.68
N GLY A 105 4.52 -9.98 -7.60
CA GLY A 105 5.22 -11.24 -7.72
C GLY A 105 5.19 -12.12 -6.47
N GLY A 106 4.62 -11.60 -5.39
CA GLY A 106 4.57 -12.37 -4.14
C GLY A 106 5.86 -12.33 -3.35
N TYR A 107 6.71 -11.36 -3.63
CA TYR A 107 8.00 -11.27 -2.95
C TYR A 107 8.02 -10.34 -1.73
N THR A 108 6.93 -9.65 -1.45
CA THR A 108 6.89 -8.81 -0.28
C THR A 108 6.50 -9.65 0.90
N LYS A 109 6.92 -9.26 2.10
CA LYS A 109 6.55 -9.97 3.29
C LYS A 109 5.69 -9.07 4.13
N ALA A 110 4.46 -9.43 4.33
CA ALA A 110 3.52 -8.63 5.10
C ALA A 110 3.89 -8.67 6.58
N ILE A 111 3.75 -7.53 7.23
CA ILE A 111 4.04 -7.44 8.63
C ILE A 111 2.76 -7.70 9.38
N GLU A 112 2.82 -8.65 10.32
CA GLU A 112 1.68 -8.93 11.10
C GLU A 112 1.73 -8.14 12.34
N HIS A 113 0.80 -7.33 12.60
CA HIS A 113 0.79 -6.51 13.75
C HIS A 113 0.24 -7.28 14.87
N PRO A 114 0.91 -7.17 15.95
CA PRO A 114 0.53 -7.87 17.11
C PRO A 114 -0.82 -7.46 17.55
N ASP A 115 -1.36 -6.75 16.95
CA ASP A 115 -2.56 -6.23 17.25
C ASP A 115 -3.56 -7.06 16.91
N ARG A 116 -3.23 -8.07 16.78
CA ARG A 116 -4.15 -8.92 16.62
C ARG A 116 -4.72 -8.83 17.90
N ASP A 117 -3.90 -8.69 18.74
CA ASP A 117 -4.17 -8.31 19.96
C ASP A 117 -4.82 -7.05 19.80
N GLY A 118 -4.32 -6.54 19.17
CA GLY A 118 -4.90 -5.39 18.92
C GLY A 118 -6.12 -5.73 18.23
N MET A 119 -6.22 -6.90 17.83
CA MET A 119 -7.33 -7.20 17.11
C MET A 119 -8.53 -7.02 17.89
N ALA A 120 -8.50 -7.56 19.05
CA ALA A 120 -9.66 -7.45 19.83
C ALA A 120 -9.88 -5.98 20.01
N LEU A 121 -8.85 -5.37 20.32
CA LEU A 121 -8.90 -3.97 20.54
C LEU A 121 -9.40 -3.32 19.31
N ARG A 122 -8.95 -3.79 18.25
CA ARG A 122 -9.28 -3.17 17.07
C ARG A 122 -10.69 -3.38 16.72
N ARG A 123 -11.21 -4.46 17.10
CA ARG A 123 -12.55 -4.67 16.77
C ARG A 123 -13.38 -3.72 17.52
N THR A 124 -13.05 -3.56 18.74
CA THR A 124 -13.76 -2.68 19.57
C THR A 124 -13.62 -1.31 18.99
N PHE A 125 -12.48 -1.10 18.51
CA PHE A 125 -12.18 0.13 17.98
C PHE A 125 -12.93 0.41 16.69
N LEU A 126 -13.10 -0.57 15.94
CA LEU A 126 -13.78 -0.41 14.72
C LEU A 126 -15.19 -0.03 14.94
N HIS A 127 -15.74 -0.64 15.93
CA HIS A 127 -17.08 -0.31 16.23
C HIS A 127 -17.19 1.11 16.50
N TYR A 128 -16.37 1.54 17.32
CA TYR A 128 -16.40 2.80 17.78
C TYR A 128 -16.09 3.74 16.67
N ARG A 129 -15.29 3.37 15.79
CA ARG A 129 -14.91 4.22 14.76
C ARG A 129 -16.05 4.36 13.81
N ASP A 130 -16.78 3.33 13.66
CA ASP A 130 -17.89 3.37 12.77
C ASP A 130 -18.91 4.33 13.30
N LEU A 131 -18.87 4.45 14.60
CA LEU A 131 -19.81 5.34 15.15
C LEU A 131 -19.35 6.70 14.97
N SER A 132 -18.16 6.81 15.17
CA SER A 132 -17.64 8.11 15.08
C SER A 132 -17.43 8.54 13.70
N LYS A 133 -17.32 7.69 12.86
CA LYS A 133 -16.99 8.17 11.66
C LYS A 133 -17.98 8.35 11.00
N GLN A 134 -18.25 8.07 11.37
CA GLN A 134 -18.84 8.30 10.86
C GLN A 134 -19.06 8.99 11.15
#